data_6f61102b69bc951dae78a1f6f9dd34d6
#
_entry.id   6f61102b69bc951dae78a1f6f9dd34d6
#
_cell.length_a   1.000
_cell.length_b   1.000
_cell.length_c   1.000
_cell.angle_alpha   90.00
_cell.angle_beta   90.00
_cell.angle_gamma   90.00
#
_symmetry.space_group_name_H-M   'P 1'
#
loop_
_entity.id
_entity.type
_entity.pdbx_description
1 polymer ?
#
loop_
_entity_poly.entity_id
_entity_poly.type
_entity_poly.pdbx_seq_one_letter_code
_entity_poly.pdbx_strand_id
1 'polypeptide(L)'
;RQRQMCIRDRRMLLRYPEIFVDSARIEAIASYIPRCISSMDAFLSGMEKQDSSLVIKKSAGKQYNPLLRFFDLNKPYVYYKEKGDWISLYESFVQDKIVFTPVMKRIFLTSGQETEQEKREFVMALFSIAAILPDTGLSFNMKGILNDKEWYGYWQTQNLRQYLTKSAAPVGNMLPVAIAWPLLSEFIQTTEQAINGQSDNRVDLRFAHAETVIPFVALMGIGKTDIQIASPDSVSIYWKDYEIAPMAANVQWVF
;
A
#
# COMPACT_ATOMS: atom_id res chain seq x y z
N ARG A 1 7.15 12.14 -0.37
CA ARG A 1 5.85 11.80 0.26
C ARG A 1 5.07 13.06 0.63
N GLN A 2 5.63 13.97 1.44
CA GLN A 2 4.99 15.25 1.79
C GLN A 2 4.56 16.06 0.56
N ARG A 3 5.43 16.20 -0.45
CA ARG A 3 5.11 16.90 -1.71
C ARG A 3 3.90 16.29 -2.44
N GLN A 4 3.75 14.98 -2.44
CA GLN A 4 2.61 14.32 -3.06
C GLN A 4 1.32 14.52 -2.25
N MET A 5 1.40 14.58 -0.92
CA MET A 5 0.26 14.92 -0.08
C MET A 5 -0.24 16.34 -0.37
N CYS A 6 0.67 17.33 -0.44
CA CYS A 6 0.33 18.72 -0.80
C CYS A 6 -0.23 18.92 -2.23
N ILE A 7 -0.03 17.97 -3.13
CA ILE A 7 -0.68 18.00 -4.45
C ILE A 7 -2.12 17.46 -4.37
N ARG A 8 -2.35 16.46 -3.52
CA ARG A 8 -3.66 15.80 -3.41
C ARG A 8 -4.66 16.62 -2.61
N ASP A 9 -4.21 17.30 -1.54
CA ASP A 9 -5.05 18.22 -0.75
C ASP A 9 -5.62 19.33 -1.63
N ARG A 10 -4.75 20.01 -2.42
CA ARG A 10 -5.18 21.05 -3.37
C ARG A 10 -6.14 20.53 -4.44
N ARG A 11 -5.87 19.34 -4.98
CA ARG A 11 -6.76 18.74 -5.97
C ARG A 11 -8.13 18.41 -5.39
N MET A 12 -8.20 17.98 -4.13
CA MET A 12 -9.47 17.69 -3.47
C MET A 12 -10.31 18.96 -3.30
N LEU A 13 -9.72 20.04 -2.76
CA LEU A 13 -10.37 21.35 -2.62
C LEU A 13 -10.85 21.91 -3.96
N LEU A 14 -10.02 21.80 -5.02
CA LEU A 14 -10.37 22.30 -6.35
C LEU A 14 -11.43 21.45 -7.05
N ARG A 15 -11.47 20.16 -6.78
CA ARG A 15 -12.38 19.22 -7.45
C ARG A 15 -13.78 19.22 -6.85
N TYR A 16 -13.88 19.50 -5.56
CA TYR A 16 -15.14 19.44 -4.80
C TYR A 16 -15.35 20.71 -3.96
N PRO A 17 -15.33 21.90 -4.58
CA PRO A 17 -15.43 23.16 -3.85
C PRO A 17 -16.73 23.27 -3.05
N GLU A 18 -17.80 22.62 -3.50
CA GLU A 18 -19.10 22.60 -2.85
C GLU A 18 -19.11 21.86 -1.50
N ILE A 19 -18.13 20.99 -1.26
CA ILE A 19 -17.96 20.28 0.04
C ILE A 19 -17.28 21.19 1.05
N PHE A 20 -16.37 22.06 0.60
CA PHE A 20 -15.49 22.89 1.45
C PHE A 20 -16.02 24.33 1.55
N VAL A 21 -17.29 24.47 1.94
CA VAL A 21 -17.93 25.76 2.16
C VAL A 21 -18.07 26.04 3.66
N ASP A 22 -18.04 27.34 4.02
CA ASP A 22 -18.41 27.88 5.34
C ASP A 22 -18.02 26.99 6.55
N SER A 23 -16.75 26.97 6.90
CA SER A 23 -16.25 26.23 8.08
C SER A 23 -16.52 24.73 8.03
N ALA A 24 -16.35 24.12 6.83
CA ALA A 24 -16.56 22.69 6.64
C ALA A 24 -15.79 21.86 7.69
N ARG A 25 -16.51 20.94 8.33
CA ARG A 25 -15.93 20.05 9.33
C ARG A 25 -15.28 18.84 8.68
N ILE A 26 -14.01 18.60 9.05
CA ILE A 26 -13.19 17.50 8.57
C ILE A 26 -12.78 16.66 9.77
N GLU A 27 -13.11 15.37 9.76
CA GLU A 27 -12.53 14.42 10.70
C GLU A 27 -11.46 13.57 10.00
N ALA A 28 -10.27 13.53 10.58
CA ALA A 28 -9.14 12.78 10.04
C ALA A 28 -8.60 11.79 11.07
N ILE A 29 -8.54 10.52 10.70
CA ILE A 29 -7.95 9.47 11.54
C ILE A 29 -6.75 8.83 10.85
N ALA A 30 -5.75 8.46 11.63
CA ALA A 30 -4.57 7.75 11.14
C ALA A 30 -4.26 6.51 11.98
N SER A 31 -3.65 5.51 11.37
CA SER A 31 -3.00 4.46 12.15
C SER A 31 -1.90 5.08 13.02
N TYR A 32 -1.56 4.42 14.13
CA TYR A 32 -0.53 4.90 15.08
C TYR A 32 0.89 4.93 14.51
N ILE A 33 1.09 4.46 13.28
CA ILE A 33 2.41 4.38 12.66
C ILE A 33 2.88 5.76 12.21
N PRO A 34 4.10 6.21 12.57
CA PRO A 34 4.57 7.58 12.35
C PRO A 34 4.43 8.06 10.90
N ARG A 35 4.68 7.20 9.90
CA ARG A 35 4.54 7.57 8.49
C ARG A 35 3.11 7.91 8.06
N CYS A 36 2.09 7.32 8.71
CA CYS A 36 0.69 7.62 8.43
C CYS A 36 0.28 8.92 9.11
N ILE A 37 0.73 9.15 10.34
CA ILE A 37 0.54 10.42 11.06
C ILE A 37 1.17 11.56 10.28
N SER A 38 2.44 11.43 9.87
CA SER A 38 3.12 12.45 9.05
C SER A 38 2.42 12.71 7.71
N SER A 39 1.79 11.69 7.12
CA SER A 39 1.01 11.86 5.88
C SER A 39 -0.29 12.62 6.13
N MET A 40 -0.98 12.32 7.23
CA MET A 40 -2.17 13.05 7.68
C MET A 40 -1.84 14.51 7.97
N ASP A 41 -0.80 14.77 8.77
CA ASP A 41 -0.41 16.12 9.12
C ASP A 41 -0.01 16.96 7.89
N ALA A 42 0.75 16.39 6.96
CA ALA A 42 1.13 17.07 5.73
C ALA A 42 -0.07 17.40 4.84
N PHE A 43 -1.04 16.47 4.74
CA PHE A 43 -2.25 16.66 3.96
C PHE A 43 -3.13 17.78 4.57
N LEU A 44 -3.42 17.68 5.86
CA LEU A 44 -4.26 18.65 6.57
C LEU A 44 -3.62 20.05 6.59
N SER A 45 -2.33 20.14 6.85
CA SER A 45 -1.60 21.43 6.80
C SER A 45 -1.63 22.06 5.39
N GLY A 46 -1.70 21.26 4.34
CA GLY A 46 -1.90 21.76 2.99
C GLY A 46 -3.30 22.31 2.77
N MET A 47 -4.33 21.68 3.32
CA MET A 47 -5.72 22.18 3.28
C MET A 47 -5.87 23.47 4.08
N GLU A 48 -5.40 23.52 5.33
CA GLU A 48 -5.44 24.70 6.20
C GLU A 48 -4.77 25.94 5.57
N LYS A 49 -3.69 25.74 4.81
CA LYS A 49 -3.01 26.83 4.07
C LYS A 49 -3.83 27.39 2.92
N GLN A 50 -4.75 26.60 2.35
CA GLN A 50 -5.62 27.04 1.26
C GLN A 50 -6.89 27.67 1.83
N ASP A 51 -7.41 27.13 2.92
CA ASP A 51 -8.62 27.62 3.57
C ASP A 51 -8.48 27.48 5.09
N SER A 52 -8.27 28.61 5.75
CA SER A 52 -8.14 28.69 7.22
C SER A 52 -9.47 28.64 7.97
N SER A 53 -10.61 28.62 7.28
CA SER A 53 -11.93 28.50 7.89
C SER A 53 -12.31 27.05 8.22
N LEU A 54 -11.59 26.08 7.68
CA LEU A 54 -11.86 24.65 7.88
C LEU A 54 -11.75 24.26 9.37
N VAL A 55 -12.72 23.53 9.86
CA VAL A 55 -12.72 22.99 11.22
C VAL A 55 -12.20 21.55 11.20
N ILE A 56 -10.92 21.38 11.53
CA ILE A 56 -10.24 20.08 11.41
C ILE A 56 -10.07 19.43 12.78
N LYS A 57 -10.64 18.23 12.92
CA LYS A 57 -10.41 17.32 14.05
C LYS A 57 -9.55 16.17 13.56
N LYS A 58 -8.37 15.97 14.16
CA LYS A 58 -7.45 14.87 13.81
C LYS A 58 -7.13 14.00 15.02
N SER A 59 -6.97 12.72 14.77
CA SER A 59 -6.62 11.72 15.78
C SER A 59 -5.81 10.57 15.18
N ALA A 60 -4.95 9.96 15.97
CA ALA A 60 -4.18 8.78 15.60
C ALA A 60 -4.03 7.84 16.79
N GLY A 61 -4.04 6.54 16.56
CA GLY A 61 -3.86 5.61 17.66
C GLY A 61 -4.22 4.17 17.35
N LYS A 62 -3.95 3.29 18.32
CA LYS A 62 -4.25 1.85 18.23
C LYS A 62 -5.75 1.54 18.22
N GLN A 63 -6.60 2.46 18.72
CA GLN A 63 -8.06 2.33 18.68
C GLN A 63 -8.60 2.23 17.25
N TYR A 64 -7.86 2.75 16.27
CA TYR A 64 -8.23 2.66 14.83
C TYR A 64 -7.71 1.41 14.13
N ASN A 65 -6.99 0.52 14.82
CA ASN A 65 -6.47 -0.70 14.22
C ASN A 65 -7.55 -1.62 13.61
N PRO A 66 -8.74 -1.77 14.20
CA PRO A 66 -9.79 -2.56 13.57
C PRO A 66 -10.17 -2.09 12.16
N LEU A 67 -10.02 -0.79 11.88
CA LEU A 67 -10.33 -0.18 10.57
C LEU A 67 -9.08 -0.06 9.69
N LEU A 68 -7.95 0.38 10.27
CA LEU A 68 -6.78 0.79 9.48
C LEU A 68 -5.65 -0.24 9.47
N ARG A 69 -5.70 -1.24 10.38
CA ARG A 69 -4.72 -2.32 10.50
C ARG A 69 -5.39 -3.68 10.81
N PHE A 70 -6.56 -3.93 10.23
CA PHE A 70 -7.28 -5.20 10.37
C PHE A 70 -6.40 -6.42 10.00
N PHE A 71 -5.43 -6.23 9.12
CA PHE A 71 -4.48 -7.23 8.67
C PHE A 71 -3.52 -7.73 9.77
N ASP A 72 -3.40 -7.03 10.91
CA ASP A 72 -2.64 -7.48 12.07
C ASP A 72 -3.53 -8.16 13.12
N LEU A 73 -4.84 -7.95 13.05
CA LEU A 73 -5.80 -8.41 14.05
C LEU A 73 -6.54 -9.69 13.62
N ASN A 74 -6.70 -9.90 12.31
CA ASN A 74 -7.39 -11.09 11.80
C ASN A 74 -6.50 -12.32 11.92
N LYS A 75 -6.76 -13.16 12.93
CA LYS A 75 -5.94 -14.34 13.23
C LYS A 75 -5.82 -15.33 12.05
N PRO A 76 -6.91 -15.69 11.34
CA PRO A 76 -6.80 -16.53 10.15
C PRO A 76 -5.87 -15.92 9.08
N TYR A 77 -5.94 -14.62 8.86
CA TYR A 77 -5.10 -13.95 7.89
C TYR A 77 -3.63 -13.86 8.34
N VAL A 78 -3.36 -13.62 9.63
CA VAL A 78 -2.00 -13.67 10.19
C VAL A 78 -1.40 -15.06 9.96
N TYR A 79 -2.16 -16.11 10.25
CA TYR A 79 -1.73 -17.50 9.99
C TYR A 79 -1.48 -17.74 8.49
N TYR A 80 -2.37 -17.26 7.61
CA TYR A 80 -2.19 -17.34 6.16
C TYR A 80 -0.90 -16.66 5.70
N LYS A 81 -0.59 -15.46 6.21
CA LYS A 81 0.66 -14.74 5.88
C LYS A 81 1.91 -15.52 6.28
N GLU A 82 1.87 -16.19 7.42
CA GLU A 82 3.03 -16.86 8.01
C GLU A 82 3.21 -18.30 7.51
N LYS A 83 2.12 -18.99 7.18
CA LYS A 83 2.10 -20.44 6.94
C LYS A 83 1.18 -20.86 5.80
N GLY A 84 0.67 -19.94 4.99
CA GLY A 84 -0.22 -20.27 3.87
C GLY A 84 0.51 -20.89 2.68
N ASP A 85 -0.23 -21.63 1.87
CA ASP A 85 0.29 -22.34 0.68
C ASP A 85 0.91 -21.40 -0.36
N TRP A 86 0.58 -20.12 -0.31
CA TRP A 86 1.19 -19.10 -1.17
C TRP A 86 2.72 -19.01 -1.02
N ILE A 87 3.28 -19.42 0.13
CA ILE A 87 4.71 -19.31 0.42
C ILE A 87 5.52 -20.19 -0.54
N SER A 88 5.14 -21.45 -0.71
CA SER A 88 5.83 -22.37 -1.61
C SER A 88 5.77 -21.93 -3.06
N LEU A 89 4.60 -21.42 -3.48
CA LEU A 89 4.41 -20.83 -4.81
C LEU A 89 5.32 -19.61 -5.03
N TYR A 90 5.39 -18.72 -4.06
CA TYR A 90 6.24 -17.53 -4.09
C TYR A 90 7.73 -17.88 -4.11
N GLU A 91 8.15 -18.84 -3.26
CA GLU A 91 9.54 -19.29 -3.18
C GLU A 91 10.02 -19.88 -4.52
N SER A 92 9.21 -20.72 -5.14
CA SER A 92 9.50 -21.28 -6.48
C SER A 92 9.63 -20.18 -7.53
N PHE A 93 8.74 -19.19 -7.50
CA PHE A 93 8.77 -18.05 -8.42
C PHE A 93 10.02 -17.18 -8.23
N VAL A 94 10.44 -16.92 -6.98
CA VAL A 94 11.67 -16.17 -6.69
C VAL A 94 12.89 -16.88 -7.25
N GLN A 95 12.99 -18.20 -7.08
CA GLN A 95 14.09 -19.00 -7.63
C GLN A 95 14.16 -18.95 -9.15
N ASP A 96 13.01 -18.89 -9.82
CA ASP A 96 12.93 -18.78 -11.28
C ASP A 96 13.30 -17.39 -11.79
N LYS A 97 12.89 -16.33 -11.10
CA LYS A 97 13.05 -14.94 -11.59
C LYS A 97 14.34 -14.26 -11.19
N ILE A 98 14.97 -14.66 -10.10
CA ILE A 98 16.15 -13.97 -9.57
C ILE A 98 17.40 -14.86 -9.61
N VAL A 99 18.43 -14.33 -10.26
CA VAL A 99 19.76 -14.97 -10.34
C VAL A 99 20.66 -14.30 -9.31
N PHE A 100 20.95 -14.97 -8.20
CA PHE A 100 21.71 -14.39 -7.09
C PHE A 100 23.21 -14.32 -7.36
N THR A 101 23.81 -15.40 -7.82
CA THR A 101 25.27 -15.52 -8.03
C THR A 101 25.86 -14.46 -8.96
N PRO A 102 25.27 -14.09 -10.12
CA PRO A 102 25.82 -13.03 -10.97
C PRO A 102 25.82 -11.66 -10.30
N VAL A 103 24.83 -11.35 -9.47
CA VAL A 103 24.78 -10.10 -8.70
C VAL A 103 25.89 -10.05 -7.67
N MET A 104 26.09 -11.15 -6.91
CA MET A 104 27.17 -11.28 -5.94
C MET A 104 28.55 -11.05 -6.57
N LYS A 105 28.80 -11.69 -7.72
CA LYS A 105 30.10 -11.55 -8.44
C LYS A 105 30.38 -10.13 -8.94
N ARG A 106 29.39 -9.30 -9.15
CA ARG A 106 29.58 -7.88 -9.51
C ARG A 106 29.97 -7.01 -8.33
N ILE A 107 29.63 -7.44 -7.11
CA ILE A 107 29.85 -6.66 -5.90
C ILE A 107 31.10 -7.10 -5.17
N PHE A 108 31.36 -8.40 -5.12
CA PHE A 108 32.44 -8.98 -4.36
C PHE A 108 33.53 -9.56 -5.28
N LEU A 109 34.79 -9.20 -5.01
CA LEU A 109 35.97 -9.74 -5.74
C LEU A 109 36.19 -11.23 -5.48
N THR A 110 35.84 -11.68 -4.28
CA THR A 110 35.91 -13.08 -3.85
C THR A 110 34.55 -13.51 -3.37
N SER A 111 33.77 -14.10 -4.25
CA SER A 111 32.47 -14.72 -3.92
C SER A 111 32.58 -16.21 -4.20
N GLY A 112 32.09 -17.06 -3.32
CA GLY A 112 32.05 -18.50 -3.57
C GLY A 112 31.97 -19.38 -2.33
N GLN A 113 32.04 -18.80 -1.15
CA GLN A 113 31.88 -19.53 0.12
C GLN A 113 30.47 -19.40 0.71
N GLU A 114 29.66 -18.45 0.18
CA GLU A 114 28.32 -18.18 0.67
C GLU A 114 27.35 -19.28 0.24
N THR A 115 26.47 -19.65 1.13
CA THR A 115 25.32 -20.53 0.84
C THR A 115 24.33 -19.82 -0.10
N GLU A 116 23.50 -20.58 -0.80
CA GLU A 116 22.44 -19.99 -1.65
C GLU A 116 21.46 -19.13 -0.84
N GLN A 117 21.23 -19.48 0.41
CA GLN A 117 20.37 -18.69 1.32
C GLN A 117 21.01 -17.32 1.64
N GLU A 118 22.28 -17.27 1.96
CA GLU A 118 23.00 -16.01 2.21
C GLU A 118 23.05 -15.11 0.99
N LYS A 119 23.31 -15.68 -0.20
CA LYS A 119 23.25 -14.94 -1.47
C LYS A 119 21.87 -14.34 -1.69
N ARG A 120 20.84 -15.13 -1.46
CA ARG A 120 19.44 -14.70 -1.60
C ARG A 120 19.14 -13.54 -0.66
N GLU A 121 19.41 -13.69 0.63
CA GLU A 121 19.16 -12.65 1.64
C GLU A 121 19.85 -11.34 1.30
N PHE A 122 21.13 -11.43 0.93
CA PHE A 122 21.90 -10.27 0.53
C PHE A 122 21.33 -9.58 -0.72
N VAL A 123 21.08 -10.33 -1.79
CA VAL A 123 20.60 -9.77 -3.06
C VAL A 123 19.19 -9.19 -2.91
N MET A 124 18.30 -9.85 -2.17
CA MET A 124 16.97 -9.32 -1.90
C MET A 124 17.01 -8.05 -1.04
N ALA A 125 17.92 -7.98 -0.06
CA ALA A 125 18.15 -6.77 0.72
C ALA A 125 18.71 -5.63 -0.15
N LEU A 126 19.64 -5.93 -1.04
CA LEU A 126 20.21 -4.96 -1.99
C LEU A 126 19.12 -4.36 -2.90
N PHE A 127 18.27 -5.20 -3.47
CA PHE A 127 17.13 -4.74 -4.28
C PHE A 127 16.17 -3.86 -3.45
N SER A 128 15.90 -4.25 -2.21
CA SER A 128 15.01 -3.47 -1.34
C SER A 128 15.57 -2.08 -1.03
N ILE A 129 16.89 -1.99 -0.76
CA ILE A 129 17.59 -0.71 -0.55
C ILE A 129 17.54 0.12 -1.83
N ALA A 130 17.90 -0.48 -2.96
CA ALA A 130 17.93 0.21 -4.24
C ALA A 130 16.56 0.74 -4.66
N ALA A 131 15.47 0.02 -4.35
CA ALA A 131 14.10 0.46 -4.65
C ALA A 131 13.68 1.72 -3.88
N ILE A 132 14.23 1.96 -2.69
CA ILE A 132 13.90 3.15 -1.88
C ILE A 132 14.86 4.34 -2.10
N LEU A 133 16.00 4.13 -2.75
CA LEU A 133 17.01 5.19 -2.97
C LEU A 133 16.44 6.46 -3.61
N PRO A 134 15.55 6.40 -4.64
CA PRO A 134 14.98 7.61 -5.24
C PRO A 134 14.19 8.46 -4.24
N ASP A 135 13.69 7.88 -3.16
CA ASP A 135 12.90 8.56 -2.14
C ASP A 135 13.75 9.15 -1.00
N THR A 136 15.04 8.80 -0.94
CA THR A 136 15.95 9.23 0.15
C THR A 136 16.64 10.55 -0.12
N GLY A 137 16.68 11.01 -1.36
CA GLY A 137 17.47 12.17 -1.79
C GLY A 137 18.98 11.88 -1.89
N LEU A 138 19.40 10.63 -1.67
CA LEU A 138 20.79 10.21 -1.83
C LEU A 138 21.08 9.98 -3.33
N SER A 139 22.15 10.57 -3.83
CA SER A 139 22.65 10.32 -5.18
C SER A 139 23.50 9.06 -5.24
N PHE A 140 22.85 7.91 -5.17
CA PHE A 140 23.53 6.62 -5.30
C PHE A 140 23.18 5.99 -6.65
N ASN A 141 24.19 5.62 -7.44
CA ASN A 141 23.95 5.01 -8.75
C ASN A 141 24.11 3.49 -8.66
N MET A 142 22.99 2.78 -8.80
CA MET A 142 22.97 1.32 -8.83
C MET A 142 23.16 0.74 -10.25
N LYS A 143 23.33 1.60 -11.28
CA LYS A 143 23.62 1.15 -12.64
C LYS A 143 24.97 0.44 -12.66
N GLY A 144 25.00 -0.75 -13.26
CA GLY A 144 26.19 -1.61 -13.26
C GLY A 144 26.19 -2.69 -12.17
N ILE A 145 25.46 -2.50 -11.08
CA ILE A 145 25.25 -3.55 -10.07
C ILE A 145 24.05 -4.41 -10.46
N LEU A 146 22.96 -3.78 -10.85
CA LEU A 146 21.70 -4.42 -11.25
C LEU A 146 21.35 -3.98 -12.68
N ASN A 147 21.06 -4.93 -13.55
CA ASN A 147 20.56 -4.65 -14.89
C ASN A 147 19.02 -4.60 -14.95
N ASP A 148 18.46 -4.11 -16.05
CA ASP A 148 17.01 -3.91 -16.19
C ASP A 148 16.22 -5.22 -16.07
N LYS A 149 16.77 -6.35 -16.56
CA LYS A 149 16.13 -7.66 -16.45
C LYS A 149 16.06 -8.13 -14.99
N GLU A 150 17.11 -7.90 -14.22
CA GLU A 150 17.17 -8.23 -12.79
C GLU A 150 16.22 -7.34 -11.99
N TRP A 151 16.16 -6.05 -12.31
CA TRP A 151 15.19 -5.13 -11.74
C TRP A 151 13.75 -5.57 -12.02
N TYR A 152 13.46 -5.93 -13.25
CA TYR A 152 12.14 -6.40 -13.62
C TYR A 152 11.76 -7.69 -12.90
N GLY A 153 12.67 -8.67 -12.83
CA GLY A 153 12.48 -9.91 -12.08
C GLY A 153 12.20 -9.65 -10.59
N TYR A 154 12.98 -8.75 -9.97
CA TYR A 154 12.73 -8.35 -8.60
C TYR A 154 11.34 -7.73 -8.40
N TRP A 155 10.98 -6.76 -9.25
CA TRP A 155 9.65 -6.17 -9.19
C TRP A 155 8.57 -7.24 -9.39
N GLN A 156 8.71 -8.16 -10.32
CA GLN A 156 7.75 -9.24 -10.50
C GLN A 156 7.55 -10.07 -9.22
N THR A 157 8.63 -10.36 -8.49
CA THR A 157 8.52 -11.09 -7.22
C THR A 157 7.80 -10.28 -6.15
N GLN A 158 8.11 -8.98 -6.00
CA GLN A 158 7.41 -8.12 -5.06
C GLN A 158 5.93 -7.96 -5.42
N ASN A 159 5.63 -7.74 -6.70
CA ASN A 159 4.28 -7.64 -7.23
C ASN A 159 3.46 -8.92 -6.94
N LEU A 160 4.05 -10.10 -7.22
CA LEU A 160 3.41 -11.38 -6.92
C LEU A 160 3.13 -11.53 -5.42
N ARG A 161 4.08 -11.17 -4.55
CA ARG A 161 3.88 -11.20 -3.11
C ARG A 161 2.72 -10.32 -2.66
N GLN A 162 2.63 -9.09 -3.19
CA GLN A 162 1.51 -8.19 -2.91
C GLN A 162 0.18 -8.81 -3.35
N TYR A 163 0.13 -9.36 -4.55
CA TYR A 163 -1.04 -10.02 -5.09
C TYR A 163 -1.48 -11.21 -4.23
N LEU A 164 -0.57 -12.13 -3.91
CA LEU A 164 -0.85 -13.33 -3.14
C LEU A 164 -1.33 -13.03 -1.72
N THR A 165 -0.79 -11.97 -1.11
CA THR A 165 -1.06 -11.67 0.30
C THR A 165 -2.12 -10.61 0.53
N LYS A 166 -2.52 -9.83 -0.49
CA LYS A 166 -3.40 -8.66 -0.28
C LYS A 166 -4.57 -8.58 -1.26
N SER A 167 -4.58 -9.42 -2.30
CA SER A 167 -5.61 -9.39 -3.34
C SER A 167 -6.34 -10.72 -3.47
N ALA A 168 -7.13 -10.87 -4.54
CA ALA A 168 -8.01 -12.01 -4.76
C ALA A 168 -7.31 -13.24 -5.38
N ALA A 169 -6.05 -13.47 -5.01
CA ALA A 169 -5.31 -14.65 -5.48
C ALA A 169 -6.07 -15.95 -5.14
N PRO A 170 -6.25 -16.89 -6.09
CA PRO A 170 -7.01 -18.12 -5.86
C PRO A 170 -6.53 -18.90 -4.63
N VAL A 171 -5.21 -18.97 -4.39
CA VAL A 171 -4.62 -19.67 -3.24
C VAL A 171 -5.05 -19.09 -1.90
N GLY A 172 -5.43 -17.81 -1.85
CA GLY A 172 -5.91 -17.12 -0.64
C GLY A 172 -7.39 -17.32 -0.36
N ASN A 173 -8.14 -17.92 -1.29
CA ASN A 173 -9.58 -18.16 -1.17
C ASN A 173 -10.33 -16.93 -0.63
N MET A 174 -10.10 -15.76 -1.22
CA MET A 174 -10.67 -14.45 -0.84
C MET A 174 -10.34 -13.97 0.59
N LEU A 175 -9.65 -14.74 1.42
CA LEU A 175 -9.31 -14.33 2.78
C LEU A 175 -8.54 -12.99 2.83
N PRO A 176 -7.49 -12.76 1.98
CA PRO A 176 -6.77 -11.49 1.98
C PRO A 176 -7.65 -10.27 1.63
N VAL A 177 -8.74 -10.48 0.91
CA VAL A 177 -9.70 -9.43 0.53
C VAL A 177 -10.76 -9.23 1.62
N ALA A 178 -11.31 -10.33 2.12
CA ALA A 178 -12.41 -10.31 3.09
C ALA A 178 -12.05 -9.60 4.42
N ILE A 179 -10.77 -9.57 4.78
CA ILE A 179 -10.32 -8.87 6.01
C ILE A 179 -10.59 -7.36 5.99
N ALA A 180 -10.83 -6.76 4.82
CA ALA A 180 -11.14 -5.34 4.68
C ALA A 180 -12.61 -5.00 5.00
N TRP A 181 -13.45 -5.99 5.27
CA TRP A 181 -14.87 -5.80 5.56
C TRP A 181 -15.16 -4.78 6.68
N PRO A 182 -14.43 -4.75 7.80
CA PRO A 182 -14.68 -3.75 8.84
C PRO A 182 -14.56 -2.31 8.35
N LEU A 183 -13.58 -2.05 7.46
CA LEU A 183 -13.41 -0.72 6.86
C LEU A 183 -14.53 -0.40 5.88
N LEU A 184 -14.95 -1.34 5.04
CA LEU A 184 -16.06 -1.13 4.12
C LEU A 184 -17.38 -0.88 4.89
N SER A 185 -17.64 -1.64 5.93
CA SER A 185 -18.81 -1.47 6.78
C SER A 185 -18.83 -0.08 7.43
N GLU A 186 -17.68 0.42 7.88
CA GLU A 186 -17.57 1.75 8.46
C GLU A 186 -17.76 2.85 7.41
N PHE A 187 -17.27 2.68 6.16
CA PHE A 187 -17.54 3.60 5.07
C PHE A 187 -19.04 3.68 4.74
N ILE A 188 -19.73 2.54 4.70
CA ILE A 188 -21.18 2.50 4.48
C ILE A 188 -21.92 3.22 5.63
N GLN A 189 -21.57 2.92 6.87
CA GLN A 189 -22.19 3.52 8.05
C GLN A 189 -22.00 5.05 8.09
N THR A 190 -20.78 5.55 7.82
CA THR A 190 -20.54 7.00 7.80
C THR A 190 -21.28 7.68 6.67
N THR A 191 -21.42 7.02 5.51
CA THR A 191 -22.24 7.50 4.39
C THR A 191 -23.72 7.61 4.77
N GLU A 192 -24.28 6.57 5.38
CA GLU A 192 -25.66 6.57 5.83
C GLU A 192 -25.93 7.67 6.88
N GLN A 193 -25.02 7.86 7.82
CA GLN A 193 -25.11 8.94 8.82
C GLN A 193 -25.11 10.32 8.16
N ALA A 194 -24.25 10.54 7.16
CA ALA A 194 -24.18 11.81 6.44
C ALA A 194 -25.45 12.07 5.62
N ILE A 195 -25.96 11.09 4.88
CA ILE A 195 -27.19 11.19 4.09
C ILE A 195 -28.41 11.49 4.98
N ASN A 196 -28.46 10.87 6.16
CA ASN A 196 -29.56 11.06 7.12
C ASN A 196 -29.42 12.32 7.99
N GLY A 197 -28.41 13.16 7.77
CA GLY A 197 -28.15 14.37 8.57
C GLY A 197 -27.74 14.08 10.02
N GLN A 198 -27.18 12.90 10.28
CA GLN A 198 -26.73 12.47 11.61
C GLN A 198 -25.24 12.77 11.84
N SER A 199 -24.54 13.32 10.86
CA SER A 199 -23.15 13.75 10.95
C SER A 199 -23.01 15.19 10.46
N ASP A 200 -22.28 16.00 11.23
CA ASP A 200 -21.89 17.35 10.83
C ASP A 200 -20.61 17.36 9.98
N ASN A 201 -19.91 16.22 9.86
CA ASN A 201 -18.71 16.12 9.05
C ASN A 201 -19.06 16.22 7.56
N ARG A 202 -18.33 17.10 6.86
CA ARG A 202 -18.36 17.16 5.39
C ARG A 202 -17.34 16.21 4.77
N VAL A 203 -16.26 15.91 5.51
CA VAL A 203 -15.19 15.05 5.03
C VAL A 203 -14.68 14.16 6.16
N ASP A 204 -14.62 12.87 5.88
CA ASP A 204 -13.99 11.86 6.74
C ASP A 204 -12.75 11.29 6.06
N LEU A 205 -11.57 11.53 6.64
CA LEU A 205 -10.28 11.11 6.09
C LEU A 205 -9.65 9.97 6.89
N ARG A 206 -9.11 8.97 6.20
CA ARG A 206 -8.46 7.81 6.80
C ARG A 206 -7.07 7.60 6.21
N PHE A 207 -6.03 7.67 7.07
CA PHE A 207 -4.64 7.52 6.66
C PHE A 207 -4.08 6.16 7.11
N ALA A 208 -3.81 5.31 6.15
CA ALA A 208 -3.47 3.92 6.40
C ALA A 208 -2.28 3.42 5.54
N HIS A 209 -2.31 2.18 5.12
CA HIS A 209 -1.22 1.43 4.50
C HIS A 209 -1.66 0.80 3.18
N ALA A 210 -0.70 0.35 2.36
CA ALA A 210 -1.00 -0.47 1.19
C ALA A 210 -1.72 -1.78 1.59
N GLU A 211 -1.37 -2.31 2.78
CA GLU A 211 -2.02 -3.45 3.43
C GLU A 211 -3.50 -3.21 3.75
N THR A 212 -3.92 -1.96 3.79
CA THR A 212 -5.32 -1.56 3.97
C THR A 212 -5.98 -1.28 2.63
N VAL A 213 -5.29 -0.50 1.77
CA VAL A 213 -5.85 -0.01 0.50
C VAL A 213 -6.09 -1.15 -0.49
N ILE A 214 -5.10 -2.05 -0.68
CA ILE A 214 -5.21 -3.12 -1.68
C ILE A 214 -6.38 -4.07 -1.39
N PRO A 215 -6.53 -4.65 -0.17
CA PRO A 215 -7.70 -5.46 0.15
C PRO A 215 -9.02 -4.70 0.03
N PHE A 216 -9.03 -3.43 0.41
CA PHE A 216 -10.23 -2.59 0.39
C PHE A 216 -10.74 -2.35 -1.03
N VAL A 217 -9.85 -1.97 -1.97
CA VAL A 217 -10.26 -1.77 -3.37
C VAL A 217 -10.59 -3.10 -4.06
N ALA A 218 -9.91 -4.19 -3.70
CA ALA A 218 -10.24 -5.52 -4.20
C ALA A 218 -11.60 -6.01 -3.69
N LEU A 219 -11.96 -5.72 -2.42
CA LEU A 219 -13.27 -6.06 -1.87
C LEU A 219 -14.40 -5.32 -2.60
N MET A 220 -14.15 -4.10 -3.06
CA MET A 220 -15.11 -3.31 -3.84
C MET A 220 -15.08 -3.60 -5.34
N GLY A 221 -14.17 -4.44 -5.85
CA GLY A 221 -14.02 -4.73 -7.28
C GLY A 221 -13.61 -3.53 -8.13
N ILE A 222 -12.93 -2.53 -7.53
CA ILE A 222 -12.57 -1.29 -8.25
C ILE A 222 -11.43 -1.57 -9.22
N GLY A 223 -11.63 -1.24 -10.50
CA GLY A 223 -10.57 -1.26 -11.51
C GLY A 223 -9.97 -2.66 -11.74
N LYS A 224 -10.73 -3.72 -11.56
CA LYS A 224 -10.29 -5.13 -11.69
C LYS A 224 -9.20 -5.52 -10.67
N THR A 225 -9.19 -4.88 -9.51
CA THR A 225 -8.24 -5.20 -8.44
C THR A 225 -8.52 -6.57 -7.80
N ASP A 226 -9.71 -7.11 -8.01
CA ASP A 226 -10.20 -8.41 -7.56
C ASP A 226 -9.99 -9.55 -8.58
N ILE A 227 -9.27 -9.29 -9.67
CA ILE A 227 -9.04 -10.30 -10.71
C ILE A 227 -8.31 -11.53 -10.14
N GLN A 228 -8.85 -12.71 -10.46
CA GLN A 228 -8.25 -13.98 -10.08
C GLN A 228 -7.32 -14.49 -11.19
N ILE A 229 -6.03 -14.62 -10.86
CA ILE A 229 -4.97 -15.04 -11.79
C ILE A 229 -4.32 -16.29 -11.21
N ALA A 230 -4.47 -17.41 -11.90
CA ALA A 230 -3.94 -18.69 -11.44
C ALA A 230 -2.44 -18.85 -11.68
N SER A 231 -1.92 -18.30 -12.80
CA SER A 231 -0.50 -18.40 -13.15
C SER A 231 0.31 -17.24 -12.55
N PRO A 232 1.33 -17.49 -11.72
CA PRO A 232 2.22 -16.47 -11.19
C PRO A 232 2.88 -15.58 -12.26
N ASP A 233 3.25 -16.18 -13.42
CA ASP A 233 3.86 -15.45 -14.52
C ASP A 233 2.93 -14.42 -15.15
N SER A 234 1.64 -14.65 -15.10
CA SER A 234 0.63 -13.77 -15.67
C SER A 234 0.27 -12.59 -14.74
N VAL A 235 0.63 -12.66 -13.45
CA VAL A 235 0.27 -11.62 -12.48
C VAL A 235 0.81 -10.26 -12.91
N SER A 236 2.08 -10.17 -13.29
CA SER A 236 2.70 -8.91 -13.71
C SER A 236 2.11 -8.30 -15.00
N ILE A 237 1.32 -9.05 -15.75
CA ILE A 237 0.65 -8.57 -16.95
C ILE A 237 -0.66 -7.86 -16.59
N TYR A 238 -1.46 -8.48 -15.71
CA TYR A 238 -2.84 -8.08 -15.46
C TYR A 238 -3.07 -7.35 -14.15
N TRP A 239 -2.17 -7.52 -13.17
CA TRP A 239 -2.25 -6.93 -11.85
C TRP A 239 -0.90 -6.32 -11.46
N LYS A 240 -0.88 -5.04 -11.14
CA LYS A 240 0.33 -4.30 -10.84
C LYS A 240 0.14 -3.44 -9.60
N ASP A 241 0.93 -3.71 -8.59
CA ASP A 241 0.86 -3.05 -7.29
C ASP A 241 1.01 -1.53 -7.37
N TYR A 242 1.88 -1.04 -8.26
CA TYR A 242 2.10 0.39 -8.46
C TYR A 242 0.94 1.11 -9.19
N GLU A 243 0.06 0.39 -9.89
CA GLU A 243 -1.18 0.96 -10.46
C GLU A 243 -2.29 1.02 -9.41
N ILE A 244 -2.31 0.07 -8.46
CA ILE A 244 -3.36 -0.07 -7.45
C ILE A 244 -3.07 0.78 -6.21
N ALA A 245 -1.87 0.66 -5.66
CA ALA A 245 -1.45 1.35 -4.45
C ALA A 245 -0.11 2.08 -4.62
N PRO A 246 0.01 3.00 -5.61
CA PRO A 246 1.19 3.84 -5.72
C PRO A 246 1.38 4.68 -4.46
N MET A 247 2.55 5.31 -4.34
CA MET A 247 2.79 6.25 -3.23
C MET A 247 1.70 7.32 -3.19
N ALA A 248 1.12 7.51 -2.01
CA ALA A 248 -0.03 8.40 -1.79
C ALA A 248 -1.30 7.99 -2.58
N ALA A 249 -1.49 6.70 -2.86
CA ALA A 249 -2.76 6.19 -3.36
C ALA A 249 -3.92 6.62 -2.44
N ASN A 250 -5.07 6.88 -3.03
CA ASN A 250 -6.28 7.17 -2.27
C ASN A 250 -7.52 6.62 -2.99
N VAL A 251 -8.53 6.35 -2.21
CA VAL A 251 -9.89 6.05 -2.63
C VAL A 251 -10.76 7.23 -2.18
N GLN A 252 -11.58 7.75 -3.06
CA GLN A 252 -12.53 8.81 -2.76
C GLN A 252 -13.94 8.27 -2.97
N TRP A 253 -14.75 8.41 -1.95
CA TRP A 253 -16.16 8.09 -1.97
C TRP A 253 -16.91 9.41 -1.77
N VAL A 254 -17.60 9.86 -2.80
CA VAL A 254 -18.26 11.18 -2.85
C VAL A 254 -19.73 10.96 -3.19
N PHE A 255 -20.62 11.60 -2.46
CA PHE A 255 -22.08 11.50 -2.63
C PHE A 255 -22.79 12.81 -2.29
#